data_291c1c6c12ef288e1dad40a253f20e56
#
_entry.id   291c1c6c12ef288e1dad40a253f20e56
#
_cell.length_a   1.000
_cell.length_b   1.000
_cell.length_c   1.000
_cell.angle_alpha   90.00
_cell.angle_beta   90.00
_cell.angle_gamma   90.00
#
_symmetry.space_group_name_H-M   'P 1'
#
loop_
_entity.id
_entity.type
_entity.pdbx_description
1 polymer ?
#
loop_
_entity_poly.entity_id
_entity_poly.type
_entity_poly.pdbx_seq_one_letter_code
_entity_poly.pdbx_strand_id
1 'polypeptide(L)'
;ITEQTSDVVLINSLDKIFTDASVDNCIIFFKKNGPNWIEVAELNHGEFNTVGRVAPDFFGEIPTFSISMVKYRQAIDIFWKVNHFPILGRPEIATVKTGIKAYQIGKGKPHQTNSDKDNRIYHAREKLDDSYRPYLDGENVSRYKLTWNGEYIKYGDNLAEPRSSVDFYAPRILVRQIPSKSTYAVEAVYTDSDVINDLNSMVITDIQVNPFYILGILNSRLISLWFFMKFDKFQRRLFPQFKVNELGDFPIPDTTDTQQEEVAQLVVQLIEELKNDSPDTDIVHQLNLKIDDLVMDLFDLKEEEKQIVRNFEV
;
A
#
# COMPACT_ATOMS: atom_id res chain seq x y z
N ILE A 1 17.81 17.44 -14.57
CA ILE A 1 18.29 16.75 -15.80
C ILE A 1 17.46 17.25 -16.99
N THR A 2 16.15 17.18 -16.95
CA THR A 2 15.25 17.53 -18.09
C THR A 2 15.35 18.99 -18.56
N GLU A 3 15.73 19.94 -17.72
CA GLU A 3 15.90 21.35 -18.07
C GLU A 3 17.21 21.63 -18.84
N GLN A 4 18.21 20.77 -18.73
CA GLN A 4 19.55 20.98 -19.25
C GLN A 4 20.02 19.96 -20.28
N THR A 5 19.26 18.89 -20.43
CA THR A 5 19.58 17.77 -21.32
C THR A 5 18.42 17.44 -22.25
N SER A 6 18.73 16.85 -23.34
CA SER A 6 17.81 16.30 -24.31
C SER A 6 18.14 14.83 -24.54
N ASP A 7 17.22 14.09 -25.12
CA ASP A 7 17.37 12.65 -25.42
C ASP A 7 17.78 11.86 -24.16
N VAL A 8 16.90 11.79 -23.18
CA VAL A 8 17.14 10.99 -21.98
C VAL A 8 16.67 9.56 -22.24
N VAL A 9 17.53 8.59 -21.96
CA VAL A 9 17.17 7.17 -21.93
C VAL A 9 17.34 6.68 -20.50
N LEU A 10 16.25 6.20 -19.91
CA LEU A 10 16.22 5.60 -18.58
C LEU A 10 16.03 4.08 -18.73
N ILE A 11 16.98 3.31 -18.21
CA ILE A 11 16.90 1.86 -18.21
C ILE A 11 16.81 1.36 -16.78
N ASN A 12 15.68 0.79 -16.42
CA ASN A 12 15.51 0.09 -15.16
C ASN A 12 16.05 -1.34 -15.30
N SER A 13 16.99 -1.74 -14.46
CA SER A 13 17.48 -3.11 -14.48
C SER A 13 16.66 -4.00 -13.54
N LEU A 14 15.98 -4.96 -14.13
CA LEU A 14 15.35 -6.07 -13.41
C LEU A 14 16.36 -7.19 -13.12
N ASP A 15 17.54 -7.15 -13.75
CA ASP A 15 18.62 -8.08 -13.51
C ASP A 15 19.46 -7.64 -12.31
N LYS A 16 20.02 -8.62 -11.59
CA LYS A 16 21.00 -8.35 -10.54
C LYS A 16 22.34 -7.99 -11.19
N ILE A 17 22.69 -6.71 -11.26
CA ILE A 17 23.95 -6.22 -11.86
C ILE A 17 25.14 -6.46 -10.93
N PHE A 18 24.96 -6.25 -9.62
CA PHE A 18 26.03 -6.41 -8.64
C PHE A 18 25.87 -7.72 -7.86
N THR A 19 26.93 -8.56 -7.85
CA THR A 19 26.92 -9.86 -7.14
C THR A 19 26.84 -9.69 -5.64
N ASP A 20 27.50 -8.66 -5.09
CA ASP A 20 27.73 -8.46 -3.66
C ASP A 20 26.84 -7.39 -3.03
N ALA A 21 25.94 -6.79 -3.80
CA ALA A 21 25.00 -5.79 -3.32
C ALA A 21 23.56 -6.13 -3.68
N SER A 22 22.66 -5.88 -2.72
CA SER A 22 21.21 -6.00 -2.90
C SER A 22 20.63 -4.60 -3.12
N VAL A 23 20.81 -4.06 -4.33
CA VAL A 23 20.32 -2.73 -4.73
C VAL A 23 19.61 -2.79 -6.07
N ASP A 24 18.56 -1.98 -6.20
CA ASP A 24 17.92 -1.74 -7.49
C ASP A 24 18.80 -0.77 -8.30
N ASN A 25 18.91 -1.00 -9.60
CA ASN A 25 19.81 -0.25 -10.47
C ASN A 25 19.06 0.42 -11.61
N CYS A 26 19.46 1.64 -11.92
CA CYS A 26 19.00 2.38 -13.08
C CYS A 26 20.22 2.89 -13.87
N ILE A 27 20.19 2.73 -15.19
CA ILE A 27 21.19 3.30 -16.10
C ILE A 27 20.54 4.48 -16.81
N ILE A 28 21.25 5.61 -16.83
CA ILE A 28 20.75 6.85 -17.43
C ILE A 28 21.72 7.25 -18.53
N PHE A 29 21.21 7.38 -19.75
CA PHE A 29 21.90 8.05 -20.85
C PHE A 29 21.23 9.39 -21.13
N PHE A 30 22.01 10.41 -21.42
CA PHE A 30 21.50 11.71 -21.82
C PHE A 30 22.44 12.39 -22.80
N LYS A 31 21.87 13.25 -23.66
CA LYS A 31 22.61 14.05 -24.63
C LYS A 31 22.37 15.52 -24.38
N LYS A 32 23.39 16.33 -24.57
CA LYS A 32 23.26 17.78 -24.50
C LYS A 32 22.83 18.30 -25.88
N ASN A 33 21.78 19.11 -25.92
CA ASN A 33 21.27 19.79 -27.13
C ASN A 33 20.68 18.84 -28.23
N GLY A 34 19.69 18.03 -27.95
CA GLY A 34 18.95 17.22 -28.91
C GLY A 34 17.44 17.38 -28.77
N PRO A 35 16.57 16.63 -29.47
CA PRO A 35 15.13 16.65 -29.28
C PRO A 35 14.75 16.27 -27.86
N ASN A 36 13.76 17.01 -27.30
CA ASN A 36 13.32 16.84 -25.92
C ASN A 36 12.37 15.65 -25.80
N TRP A 37 12.89 14.46 -25.48
CA TRP A 37 12.10 13.30 -25.16
C TRP A 37 12.81 12.42 -24.11
N ILE A 38 12.02 11.60 -23.43
CA ILE A 38 12.50 10.60 -22.47
C ILE A 38 12.05 9.23 -22.98
N GLU A 39 12.99 8.35 -23.23
CA GLU A 39 12.72 6.94 -23.51
C GLU A 39 12.96 6.12 -22.24
N VAL A 40 12.01 5.23 -21.94
CA VAL A 40 12.09 4.34 -20.80
C VAL A 40 12.17 2.91 -21.31
N ALA A 41 13.13 2.14 -20.80
CA ALA A 41 13.33 0.75 -21.10
C ALA A 41 13.57 -0.07 -19.83
N GLU A 42 13.33 -1.37 -19.91
CA GLU A 42 13.66 -2.35 -18.90
C GLU A 42 14.76 -3.28 -19.42
N LEU A 43 15.78 -3.58 -18.60
CA LEU A 43 16.75 -4.63 -18.82
C LEU A 43 16.30 -5.86 -18.03
N ASN A 44 15.96 -6.95 -18.73
CA ASN A 44 15.50 -8.19 -18.13
C ASN A 44 16.12 -9.39 -18.88
N HIS A 45 16.78 -10.30 -18.16
CA HIS A 45 17.50 -11.44 -18.71
C HIS A 45 18.51 -11.09 -19.81
N GLY A 46 19.19 -9.93 -19.65
CA GLY A 46 20.16 -9.42 -20.61
C GLY A 46 19.57 -8.77 -21.86
N GLU A 47 18.24 -8.66 -21.96
CA GLU A 47 17.55 -8.04 -23.09
C GLU A 47 16.96 -6.66 -22.70
N PHE A 48 17.05 -5.71 -23.64
CA PHE A 48 16.47 -4.38 -23.48
C PHE A 48 15.08 -4.34 -24.12
N ASN A 49 14.09 -4.04 -23.30
CA ASN A 49 12.70 -3.91 -23.74
C ASN A 49 12.26 -2.46 -23.58
N THR A 50 11.94 -1.76 -24.68
CA THR A 50 11.42 -0.39 -24.62
C THR A 50 10.00 -0.42 -24.04
N VAL A 51 9.82 0.29 -22.90
CA VAL A 51 8.52 0.51 -22.26
C VAL A 51 7.72 1.60 -22.99
N GLY A 52 8.40 2.70 -23.35
CA GLY A 52 7.79 3.79 -24.10
C GLY A 52 8.67 5.02 -24.17
N ARG A 53 8.16 6.03 -24.90
CA ARG A 53 8.79 7.32 -25.08
C ARG A 53 7.77 8.41 -24.74
N VAL A 54 8.17 9.39 -23.93
CA VAL A 54 7.30 10.46 -23.44
C VAL A 54 8.00 11.82 -23.54
N ALA A 55 7.22 12.89 -23.54
CA ALA A 55 7.74 14.26 -23.46
C ALA A 55 8.28 14.54 -22.02
N PRO A 56 9.20 15.49 -21.84
CA PRO A 56 9.78 15.80 -20.54
C PRO A 56 8.78 16.27 -19.47
N ASP A 57 7.71 16.91 -19.90
CA ASP A 57 6.60 17.41 -19.05
C ASP A 57 5.57 16.34 -18.68
N PHE A 58 5.69 15.14 -19.25
CA PHE A 58 4.80 14.00 -18.96
C PHE A 58 4.70 13.69 -17.46
N PHE A 59 5.79 13.85 -16.71
CA PHE A 59 5.81 13.56 -15.28
C PHE A 59 5.25 14.69 -14.41
N GLY A 60 4.92 15.85 -15.01
CA GLY A 60 4.34 16.99 -14.31
C GLY A 60 5.19 17.43 -13.11
N GLU A 61 4.54 17.65 -11.96
CA GLU A 61 5.18 18.09 -10.72
C GLU A 61 5.80 16.95 -9.89
N ILE A 62 5.71 15.69 -10.35
CA ILE A 62 6.31 14.55 -9.64
C ILE A 62 7.84 14.65 -9.77
N PRO A 63 8.58 14.71 -8.64
CA PRO A 63 10.03 14.93 -8.67
C PRO A 63 10.83 13.69 -9.10
N THR A 64 10.14 12.57 -9.38
CA THR A 64 10.76 11.29 -9.74
C THR A 64 10.18 10.75 -11.05
N PHE A 65 11.04 10.14 -11.86
CA PHE A 65 10.58 9.39 -13.04
C PHE A 65 9.97 8.06 -12.57
N SER A 66 8.69 7.86 -12.87
CA SER A 66 8.02 6.59 -12.64
C SER A 66 7.89 5.81 -13.95
N ILE A 67 8.50 4.63 -13.99
CA ILE A 67 8.40 3.72 -15.14
C ILE A 67 6.97 3.23 -15.29
N SER A 68 6.28 3.00 -14.19
CA SER A 68 4.88 2.61 -14.17
C SER A 68 3.98 3.67 -14.82
N MET A 69 4.26 4.97 -14.65
CA MET A 69 3.54 6.03 -15.36
C MET A 69 3.69 5.90 -16.88
N VAL A 70 4.86 5.56 -17.37
CA VAL A 70 5.09 5.35 -18.82
C VAL A 70 4.43 4.07 -19.31
N LYS A 71 4.49 2.99 -18.52
CA LYS A 71 3.83 1.71 -18.81
C LYS A 71 2.31 1.86 -18.89
N TYR A 72 1.72 2.62 -17.97
CA TYR A 72 0.28 2.84 -17.88
C TYR A 72 -0.15 4.23 -18.37
N ARG A 73 0.56 4.81 -19.36
CA ARG A 73 0.34 6.17 -19.86
C ARG A 73 -1.09 6.44 -20.34
N GLN A 74 -1.85 5.43 -20.73
CA GLN A 74 -3.29 5.56 -21.07
C GLN A 74 -4.15 5.97 -19.87
N ALA A 75 -3.66 5.81 -18.64
CA ALA A 75 -4.34 6.20 -17.40
C ALA A 75 -3.77 7.50 -16.80
N ILE A 76 -2.94 8.26 -17.52
CA ILE A 76 -2.25 9.43 -16.96
C ILE A 76 -3.23 10.53 -16.50
N ASP A 77 -4.30 10.78 -17.25
CA ASP A 77 -5.32 11.77 -16.88
C ASP A 77 -6.09 11.32 -15.64
N ILE A 78 -6.39 10.02 -15.52
CA ILE A 78 -7.00 9.42 -14.33
C ILE A 78 -6.08 9.59 -13.14
N PHE A 79 -4.79 9.28 -13.30
CA PHE A 79 -3.80 9.44 -12.24
C PHE A 79 -3.77 10.87 -11.70
N TRP A 80 -3.68 11.88 -12.58
CA TRP A 80 -3.65 13.28 -12.16
C TRP A 80 -4.95 13.71 -11.51
N LYS A 81 -6.11 13.30 -12.04
CA LYS A 81 -7.41 13.56 -11.45
C LYS A 81 -7.47 13.03 -10.00
N VAL A 82 -7.10 11.77 -9.78
CA VAL A 82 -7.11 11.11 -8.48
C VAL A 82 -6.07 11.73 -7.52
N ASN A 83 -4.90 12.09 -8.03
CA ASN A 83 -3.79 12.62 -7.23
C ASN A 83 -4.07 14.02 -6.62
N HIS A 84 -5.10 14.74 -7.08
CA HIS A 84 -5.45 16.08 -6.57
C HIS A 84 -6.46 16.05 -5.39
N PHE A 85 -7.00 14.89 -5.06
CA PHE A 85 -7.92 14.78 -3.93
C PHE A 85 -7.21 14.93 -2.58
N PRO A 86 -7.95 15.26 -1.49
CA PRO A 86 -7.41 15.28 -0.13
C PRO A 86 -6.71 13.98 0.23
N ILE A 87 -5.67 14.05 1.04
CA ILE A 87 -4.87 12.87 1.40
C ILE A 87 -5.26 12.30 2.76
N LEU A 88 -5.17 10.98 2.91
CA LEU A 88 -5.54 10.22 4.12
C LEU A 88 -4.89 10.76 5.40
N GLY A 89 -3.63 11.19 5.34
CA GLY A 89 -2.89 11.68 6.51
C GLY A 89 -3.26 13.07 7.00
N ARG A 90 -4.31 13.70 6.46
CA ARG A 90 -4.85 14.96 7.01
C ARG A 90 -5.53 14.70 8.35
N PRO A 91 -5.31 15.55 9.36
CA PRO A 91 -5.90 15.39 10.70
C PRO A 91 -7.43 15.28 10.70
N GLU A 92 -8.09 15.92 9.73
CA GLU A 92 -9.55 15.87 9.53
C GLU A 92 -10.04 14.57 8.89
N ILE A 93 -9.14 13.67 8.46
CA ILE A 93 -9.47 12.37 7.90
C ILE A 93 -9.00 11.26 8.83
N ALA A 94 -7.67 11.13 9.05
CA ALA A 94 -7.13 10.10 9.93
C ALA A 94 -5.65 10.34 10.28
N THR A 95 -5.13 9.53 11.21
CA THR A 95 -3.70 9.45 11.55
C THR A 95 -3.13 8.12 11.10
N VAL A 96 -1.98 8.16 10.43
CA VAL A 96 -1.28 6.94 9.99
C VAL A 96 -0.07 6.69 10.88
N LYS A 97 0.03 5.47 11.43
CA LYS A 97 1.11 5.01 12.30
C LYS A 97 1.63 3.65 11.83
N THR A 98 2.67 3.14 12.49
CA THR A 98 3.19 1.79 12.26
C THR A 98 2.87 0.89 13.44
N GLY A 99 2.81 -0.42 13.23
CA GLY A 99 2.71 -1.41 14.30
C GLY A 99 3.96 -1.47 15.18
N ILE A 100 3.96 -2.37 16.15
CA ILE A 100 5.06 -2.52 17.10
C ILE A 100 6.34 -3.02 16.42
N LYS A 101 7.47 -2.76 17.06
CA LYS A 101 8.74 -3.46 16.78
C LYS A 101 9.09 -4.34 17.96
N ALA A 102 8.93 -5.63 17.78
CA ALA A 102 9.14 -6.57 18.87
C ALA A 102 10.61 -6.62 19.31
N TYR A 103 11.54 -6.70 18.35
CA TYR A 103 12.96 -6.91 18.63
C TYR A 103 13.88 -5.88 17.96
N GLN A 104 14.81 -5.36 18.77
CA GLN A 104 16.01 -4.62 18.32
C GLN A 104 17.06 -4.68 19.42
N ILE A 105 18.27 -5.14 19.10
CA ILE A 105 19.39 -5.26 20.01
C ILE A 105 19.63 -3.94 20.74
N GLY A 106 19.80 -4.00 22.06
CA GLY A 106 20.02 -2.84 22.91
C GLY A 106 18.79 -1.98 23.20
N LYS A 107 17.59 -2.41 22.75
CA LYS A 107 16.31 -1.79 23.09
C LYS A 107 15.49 -2.67 24.02
N GLY A 108 14.38 -2.14 24.53
CA GLY A 108 13.52 -2.81 25.49
C GLY A 108 14.06 -2.78 26.94
N LYS A 109 13.26 -3.29 27.87
CA LYS A 109 13.62 -3.42 29.29
C LYS A 109 13.29 -4.85 29.78
N PRO A 110 14.30 -5.69 30.08
CA PRO A 110 15.75 -5.45 29.93
C PRO A 110 16.18 -5.25 28.47
N HIS A 111 17.42 -4.74 28.28
CA HIS A 111 17.98 -4.56 26.93
C HIS A 111 18.08 -5.91 26.21
N GLN A 112 17.51 -5.96 25.02
CA GLN A 112 17.44 -7.16 24.20
C GLN A 112 18.80 -7.53 23.60
N THR A 113 19.05 -8.83 23.51
CA THR A 113 20.24 -9.44 22.90
C THR A 113 19.90 -10.07 21.54
N ASN A 114 20.93 -10.54 20.80
CA ASN A 114 20.73 -11.36 19.59
C ASN A 114 19.94 -12.64 19.92
N SER A 115 20.29 -13.31 21.03
CA SER A 115 19.61 -14.54 21.45
C SER A 115 18.10 -14.32 21.69
N ASP A 116 17.72 -13.20 22.29
CA ASP A 116 16.31 -12.88 22.56
C ASP A 116 15.53 -12.74 21.27
N LYS A 117 16.12 -12.07 20.26
CA LYS A 117 15.54 -11.90 18.94
C LYS A 117 15.45 -13.23 18.18
N ASP A 118 16.55 -14.00 18.14
CA ASP A 118 16.65 -15.23 17.36
C ASP A 118 15.71 -16.32 17.90
N ASN A 119 15.56 -16.37 19.24
CA ASN A 119 14.65 -17.28 19.92
C ASN A 119 13.23 -16.75 20.09
N ARG A 120 12.93 -15.52 19.65
CA ARG A 120 11.61 -14.87 19.75
C ARG A 120 10.99 -14.99 21.15
N ILE A 121 11.76 -14.71 22.20
CA ILE A 121 11.43 -15.03 23.62
C ILE A 121 10.13 -14.36 24.14
N TYR A 122 9.62 -13.33 23.46
CA TYR A 122 8.38 -12.66 23.82
C TYR A 122 7.16 -13.23 23.11
N HIS A 123 7.31 -14.20 22.21
CA HIS A 123 6.22 -14.86 21.51
C HIS A 123 5.80 -16.16 22.19
N ALA A 124 4.52 -16.51 22.11
CA ALA A 124 3.97 -17.75 22.65
C ALA A 124 2.83 -18.26 21.77
N ARG A 125 2.50 -19.55 21.87
CA ARG A 125 1.34 -20.17 21.19
C ARG A 125 0.09 -20.22 22.07
N GLU A 126 0.20 -19.72 23.29
CA GLU A 126 -0.90 -19.59 24.24
C GLU A 126 -0.74 -18.33 25.09
N LYS A 127 -1.83 -17.86 25.67
CA LYS A 127 -1.83 -16.72 26.59
C LYS A 127 -1.27 -17.16 27.94
N LEU A 128 0.02 -16.88 28.21
CA LEU A 128 0.68 -17.31 29.44
C LEU A 128 0.23 -16.49 30.67
N ASP A 129 -0.04 -15.20 30.49
CA ASP A 129 -0.57 -14.29 31.52
C ASP A 129 -1.27 -13.08 30.83
N ASP A 130 -1.71 -12.11 31.63
CA ASP A 130 -2.43 -10.93 31.10
C ASP A 130 -1.55 -9.95 30.29
N SER A 131 -0.23 -10.09 30.33
CA SER A 131 0.67 -9.30 29.49
C SER A 131 0.75 -9.84 28.05
N TYR A 132 0.28 -11.09 27.81
CA TYR A 132 0.27 -11.70 26.49
C TYR A 132 -1.02 -11.34 25.74
N ARG A 133 -0.84 -10.71 24.55
CA ARG A 133 -1.92 -10.29 23.68
C ARG A 133 -1.82 -10.98 22.33
N PRO A 134 -2.95 -11.26 21.65
CA PRO A 134 -2.94 -11.80 20.29
C PRO A 134 -2.05 -10.95 19.38
N TYR A 135 -1.21 -11.60 18.59
CA TYR A 135 -0.22 -10.95 17.74
C TYR A 135 -0.49 -11.26 16.27
N LEU A 136 -0.30 -10.24 15.45
CA LEU A 136 -0.45 -10.28 14.01
C LEU A 136 0.86 -9.87 13.35
N ASP A 137 1.35 -10.67 12.44
CA ASP A 137 2.34 -10.23 11.46
C ASP A 137 1.67 -9.70 10.17
N GLY A 138 2.49 -9.23 9.21
CA GLY A 138 1.94 -8.67 7.98
C GLY A 138 1.13 -9.67 7.13
N GLU A 139 1.35 -10.97 7.27
CA GLU A 139 0.65 -12.01 6.52
C GLU A 139 -0.78 -12.25 7.04
N ASN A 140 -1.05 -11.84 8.28
CA ASN A 140 -2.37 -11.94 8.88
C ASN A 140 -3.37 -10.90 8.34
N VAL A 141 -2.87 -9.86 7.66
CA VAL A 141 -3.66 -8.78 7.06
C VAL A 141 -3.85 -9.06 5.57
N SER A 142 -5.09 -9.29 5.19
CA SER A 142 -5.52 -9.44 3.80
C SER A 142 -6.65 -8.47 3.49
N ARG A 143 -6.97 -8.31 2.22
CA ARG A 143 -8.06 -7.44 1.75
C ARG A 143 -9.38 -7.83 2.38
N TYR A 144 -9.93 -6.96 3.25
CA TYR A 144 -11.16 -7.14 4.04
C TYR A 144 -11.14 -8.28 5.05
N LYS A 145 -10.04 -9.01 5.20
CA LYS A 145 -9.98 -10.19 6.08
C LYS A 145 -8.76 -10.17 7.00
N LEU A 146 -9.03 -10.37 8.29
CA LEU A 146 -8.01 -10.59 9.32
C LEU A 146 -7.97 -12.08 9.67
N THR A 147 -6.78 -12.68 9.64
CA THR A 147 -6.60 -14.09 9.98
C THR A 147 -5.55 -14.22 11.07
N TRP A 148 -6.00 -14.42 12.30
CA TRP A 148 -5.10 -14.68 13.41
C TRP A 148 -4.62 -16.14 13.42
N ASN A 149 -3.32 -16.35 13.52
CA ASN A 149 -2.68 -17.68 13.48
C ASN A 149 -2.48 -18.34 14.85
N GLY A 150 -3.07 -17.77 15.92
CA GLY A 150 -2.93 -18.30 17.30
C GLY A 150 -1.67 -17.85 18.02
N GLU A 151 -0.89 -16.90 17.46
CA GLU A 151 0.31 -16.38 18.12
C GLU A 151 -0.01 -15.23 19.08
N TYR A 152 0.68 -15.22 20.23
CA TYR A 152 0.62 -14.16 21.23
C TYR A 152 1.98 -13.49 21.38
N ILE A 153 1.98 -12.24 21.83
CA ILE A 153 3.18 -11.51 22.20
C ILE A 153 3.07 -10.93 23.60
N LYS A 154 4.12 -11.04 24.39
CA LYS A 154 4.23 -10.32 25.66
C LYS A 154 4.37 -8.83 25.38
N TYR A 155 3.31 -8.06 25.64
CA TYR A 155 3.24 -6.65 25.30
C TYR A 155 3.60 -5.77 26.50
N GLY A 156 4.63 -4.93 26.34
CA GLY A 156 5.10 -4.01 27.38
C GLY A 156 6.46 -3.38 27.06
N ASP A 157 7.11 -2.82 28.07
CA ASP A 157 8.43 -2.17 27.97
C ASP A 157 9.55 -3.13 27.53
N ASN A 158 9.31 -4.44 27.56
CA ASN A 158 10.21 -5.46 27.04
C ASN A 158 10.40 -5.38 25.51
N LEU A 159 9.44 -4.82 24.79
CA LEU A 159 9.52 -4.67 23.34
C LEU A 159 10.45 -3.52 22.95
N ALA A 160 11.06 -3.64 21.78
CA ALA A 160 11.96 -2.60 21.26
C ALA A 160 11.22 -1.26 21.02
N GLU A 161 10.02 -1.33 20.46
CA GLU A 161 9.13 -0.19 20.25
C GLU A 161 7.66 -0.65 20.42
N PRO A 162 7.09 -0.53 21.63
CA PRO A 162 5.73 -0.99 21.93
C PRO A 162 4.64 -0.07 21.31
N ARG A 163 4.99 1.10 20.78
CA ARG A 163 4.04 2.06 20.17
C ARG A 163 2.93 2.49 21.13
N SER A 164 3.30 2.98 22.29
CA SER A 164 2.36 3.43 23.34
C SER A 164 1.39 4.54 22.88
N SER A 165 1.68 5.21 21.76
CA SER A 165 0.79 6.21 21.15
C SER A 165 -0.29 5.59 20.26
N VAL A 166 -0.31 4.27 20.06
CA VAL A 166 -1.35 3.55 19.32
C VAL A 166 -2.27 2.87 20.33
N ASP A 167 -3.55 3.19 20.27
CA ASP A 167 -4.55 2.45 21.04
C ASP A 167 -4.96 1.19 20.26
N PHE A 168 -4.39 0.04 20.66
CA PHE A 168 -4.69 -1.24 20.04
C PHE A 168 -6.03 -1.85 20.47
N TYR A 169 -6.81 -1.17 21.32
CA TYR A 169 -8.19 -1.53 21.66
C TYR A 169 -9.22 -0.74 20.83
N ALA A 170 -8.84 0.44 20.34
CA ALA A 170 -9.73 1.29 19.55
C ALA A 170 -9.95 0.73 18.13
N PRO A 171 -11.11 1.05 17.52
CA PRO A 171 -11.37 0.77 16.12
C PRO A 171 -10.30 1.39 15.22
N ARG A 172 -9.80 0.61 14.26
CA ARG A 172 -8.72 1.01 13.37
C ARG A 172 -8.71 0.20 12.08
N ILE A 173 -7.96 0.67 11.09
CA ILE A 173 -7.68 -0.07 9.85
C ILE A 173 -6.21 -0.49 9.86
N LEU A 174 -5.96 -1.76 9.61
CA LEU A 174 -4.62 -2.30 9.38
C LEU A 174 -4.35 -2.37 7.89
N VAL A 175 -3.15 -1.97 7.46
CA VAL A 175 -2.74 -1.98 6.05
C VAL A 175 -1.40 -2.70 5.92
N ARG A 176 -1.36 -3.78 5.16
CA ARG A 176 -0.15 -4.56 4.93
C ARG A 176 0.89 -3.73 4.17
N GLN A 177 2.15 -3.73 4.62
CA GLN A 177 3.22 -2.95 3.98
C GLN A 177 3.68 -3.51 2.63
N ILE A 178 3.60 -4.82 2.45
CA ILE A 178 3.96 -5.47 1.18
C ILE A 178 2.70 -5.59 0.34
N PRO A 179 2.58 -4.84 -0.75
CA PRO A 179 1.38 -4.87 -1.59
C PRO A 179 1.25 -6.21 -2.33
N SER A 180 0.03 -6.58 -2.65
CA SER A 180 -0.27 -7.75 -3.49
C SER A 180 0.14 -7.50 -4.95
N LYS A 181 0.63 -8.54 -5.63
CA LYS A 181 0.91 -8.51 -7.08
C LYS A 181 -0.36 -8.84 -7.87
N SER A 182 -1.41 -8.07 -7.63
CA SER A 182 -2.71 -8.21 -8.30
C SER A 182 -3.27 -6.84 -8.65
N THR A 183 -4.36 -6.81 -9.38
CA THR A 183 -5.10 -5.57 -9.69
C THR A 183 -5.70 -4.89 -8.45
N TYR A 184 -5.70 -5.58 -7.31
CA TYR A 184 -6.00 -5.05 -5.97
C TYR A 184 -4.72 -5.11 -5.14
N ALA A 185 -3.89 -4.09 -5.26
CA ALA A 185 -2.55 -4.07 -4.69
C ALA A 185 -2.54 -3.85 -3.18
N VAL A 186 -3.46 -3.02 -2.69
CA VAL A 186 -3.54 -2.67 -1.27
C VAL A 186 -4.35 -3.72 -0.54
N GLU A 187 -3.82 -4.21 0.57
CA GLU A 187 -4.48 -5.15 1.46
C GLU A 187 -4.73 -4.48 2.80
N ALA A 188 -5.98 -4.09 3.03
CA ALA A 188 -6.42 -3.40 4.23
C ALA A 188 -7.61 -4.11 4.87
N VAL A 189 -7.69 -4.05 6.20
CA VAL A 189 -8.78 -4.63 7.00
C VAL A 189 -9.13 -3.75 8.18
N TYR A 190 -10.42 -3.61 8.49
CA TYR A 190 -10.91 -3.00 9.71
C TYR A 190 -10.85 -3.99 10.87
N THR A 191 -10.49 -3.51 12.06
CA THR A 191 -10.57 -4.27 13.31
C THR A 191 -10.87 -3.36 14.50
N ASP A 192 -11.70 -3.85 15.42
CA ASP A 192 -11.97 -3.31 16.75
C ASP A 192 -11.52 -4.29 17.84
N SER A 193 -10.85 -5.37 17.45
CA SER A 193 -10.39 -6.42 18.36
C SER A 193 -9.08 -6.04 19.05
N ASP A 194 -8.89 -6.59 20.25
CA ASP A 194 -7.63 -6.48 21.00
C ASP A 194 -6.56 -7.37 20.38
N VAL A 195 -5.89 -6.87 19.35
CA VAL A 195 -4.79 -7.54 18.67
C VAL A 195 -3.61 -6.58 18.49
N ILE A 196 -2.40 -7.07 18.56
CA ILE A 196 -1.18 -6.29 18.37
C ILE A 196 -0.59 -6.62 17.01
N ASN A 197 -0.50 -5.65 16.11
CA ASN A 197 0.16 -5.84 14.83
C ASN A 197 1.61 -5.37 14.85
N ASP A 198 2.45 -6.06 14.11
CA ASP A 198 3.86 -5.72 13.94
C ASP A 198 4.08 -4.57 12.94
N LEU A 199 5.35 -4.22 12.73
CA LEU A 199 5.75 -3.15 11.80
C LEU A 199 5.52 -3.47 10.32
N ASN A 200 5.21 -4.74 9.96
CA ASN A 200 4.90 -5.13 8.57
C ASN A 200 3.45 -4.82 8.18
N SER A 201 2.66 -4.31 9.12
CA SER A 201 1.38 -3.66 8.85
C SER A 201 1.32 -2.28 9.49
N MET A 202 0.80 -1.31 8.73
CA MET A 202 0.55 0.04 9.20
C MET A 202 -0.82 0.14 9.85
N VAL A 203 -1.02 1.18 10.65
CA VAL A 203 -2.25 1.41 11.40
C VAL A 203 -2.82 2.76 11.05
N ILE A 204 -4.09 2.82 10.65
CA ILE A 204 -4.87 4.04 10.49
C ILE A 204 -5.75 4.17 11.73
N THR A 205 -5.54 5.23 12.50
CA THR A 205 -6.25 5.54 13.74
C THR A 205 -6.85 6.94 13.69
N ASP A 206 -7.55 7.33 14.76
CA ASP A 206 -8.13 8.67 14.89
C ASP A 206 -8.98 9.04 13.66
N ILE A 207 -9.75 8.07 13.16
CA ILE A 207 -10.53 8.18 11.93
C ILE A 207 -11.72 9.10 12.16
N GLN A 208 -11.84 10.19 11.38
CA GLN A 208 -12.86 11.22 11.53
C GLN A 208 -14.05 11.04 10.59
N VAL A 209 -13.95 10.13 9.62
CA VAL A 209 -14.97 9.80 8.63
C VAL A 209 -15.38 8.33 8.76
N ASN A 210 -16.33 7.83 7.97
CA ASN A 210 -16.72 6.42 8.05
C ASN A 210 -15.53 5.49 7.75
N PRO A 211 -15.10 4.59 8.67
CA PRO A 211 -13.94 3.73 8.47
C PRO A 211 -14.11 2.73 7.32
N PHE A 212 -15.34 2.26 7.07
CA PHE A 212 -15.62 1.34 5.97
C PHE A 212 -15.60 2.05 4.61
N TYR A 213 -15.90 3.35 4.58
CA TYR A 213 -15.68 4.20 3.42
C TYR A 213 -14.19 4.26 3.04
N ILE A 214 -13.32 4.59 4.00
CA ILE A 214 -11.86 4.56 3.79
C ILE A 214 -11.42 3.18 3.34
N LEU A 215 -11.91 2.13 3.98
CA LEU A 215 -11.54 0.74 3.67
C LEU A 215 -11.91 0.36 2.23
N GLY A 216 -13.10 0.79 1.75
CA GLY A 216 -13.54 0.58 0.37
C GLY A 216 -12.62 1.26 -0.64
N ILE A 217 -12.25 2.52 -0.38
CA ILE A 217 -11.33 3.28 -1.23
C ILE A 217 -9.96 2.60 -1.28
N LEU A 218 -9.34 2.32 -0.13
CA LEU A 218 -8.00 1.71 -0.05
C LEU A 218 -7.92 0.39 -0.82
N ASN A 219 -8.95 -0.44 -0.70
CA ASN A 219 -9.02 -1.76 -1.30
C ASN A 219 -9.54 -1.77 -2.75
N SER A 220 -9.78 -0.60 -3.37
CA SER A 220 -10.31 -0.50 -4.72
C SER A 220 -9.26 -0.70 -5.81
N ARG A 221 -9.74 -1.07 -7.00
CA ARG A 221 -8.93 -1.19 -8.21
C ARG A 221 -8.37 0.17 -8.64
N LEU A 222 -9.15 1.25 -8.52
CA LEU A 222 -8.72 2.61 -8.86
C LEU A 222 -7.51 3.04 -8.03
N ILE A 223 -7.56 2.85 -6.71
CA ILE A 223 -6.44 3.20 -5.82
C ILE A 223 -5.24 2.31 -6.09
N SER A 224 -5.44 1.05 -6.47
CA SER A 224 -4.34 0.17 -6.87
C SER A 224 -3.63 0.69 -8.13
N LEU A 225 -4.38 1.11 -9.16
CA LEU A 225 -3.80 1.73 -10.36
C LEU A 225 -3.03 3.02 -10.02
N TRP A 226 -3.65 3.92 -9.23
CA TRP A 226 -2.98 5.14 -8.77
C TRP A 226 -1.70 4.82 -7.99
N PHE A 227 -1.74 3.84 -7.08
CA PHE A 227 -0.59 3.40 -6.28
C PHE A 227 0.55 2.87 -7.14
N PHE A 228 0.25 2.06 -8.16
CA PHE A 228 1.25 1.57 -9.14
C PHE A 228 1.94 2.72 -9.88
N MET A 229 1.18 3.74 -10.27
CA MET A 229 1.73 4.87 -11.01
C MET A 229 2.50 5.84 -10.10
N LYS A 230 2.08 6.01 -8.84
CA LYS A 230 2.70 6.92 -7.87
C LYS A 230 4.02 6.38 -7.31
N PHE A 231 4.03 5.09 -6.98
CA PHE A 231 5.14 4.49 -6.23
C PHE A 231 5.69 3.27 -6.95
N ASP A 232 6.80 3.32 -7.62
CA ASP A 232 7.42 2.19 -8.34
C ASP A 232 7.79 0.95 -7.45
N LYS A 233 6.92 0.62 -6.46
CA LYS A 233 7.19 -0.45 -5.48
C LYS A 233 7.18 -1.84 -6.10
N PHE A 234 6.33 -2.05 -7.11
CA PHE A 234 6.19 -3.34 -7.78
C PHE A 234 7.36 -3.70 -8.69
N GLN A 235 8.11 -2.72 -9.12
CA GLN A 235 9.32 -2.92 -9.93
C GLN A 235 10.52 -3.31 -9.08
N ARG A 236 10.42 -3.13 -7.75
CA ARG A 236 11.49 -3.51 -6.84
C ARG A 236 11.46 -5.00 -6.58
N ARG A 237 12.56 -5.70 -6.88
CA ARG A 237 12.77 -7.10 -6.49
C ARG A 237 13.01 -7.23 -4.99
N LEU A 238 13.62 -6.20 -4.40
CA LEU A 238 14.01 -6.14 -3.00
C LEU A 238 13.21 -5.03 -2.32
N PHE A 239 12.55 -5.39 -1.19
CA PHE A 239 11.82 -4.44 -0.36
C PHE A 239 10.69 -3.67 -1.07
N PRO A 240 9.66 -4.34 -1.59
CA PRO A 240 8.51 -3.68 -2.22
C PRO A 240 7.62 -2.94 -1.20
N GLN A 241 8.05 -2.83 0.04
CA GLN A 241 7.31 -2.21 1.14
C GLN A 241 7.06 -0.73 0.88
N PHE A 242 5.82 -0.29 1.06
CA PHE A 242 5.51 1.12 1.18
C PHE A 242 5.39 1.53 2.65
N LYS A 243 5.48 2.84 2.94
CA LYS A 243 5.71 3.35 4.28
C LYS A 243 4.56 4.23 4.75
N VAL A 244 4.55 4.54 6.05
CA VAL A 244 3.55 5.37 6.72
C VAL A 244 3.30 6.71 6.01
N ASN A 245 4.35 7.43 5.60
CA ASN A 245 4.19 8.68 4.86
C ASN A 245 3.59 8.45 3.46
N GLU A 246 3.93 7.35 2.80
CA GLU A 246 3.37 7.01 1.49
C GLU A 246 1.89 6.60 1.62
N LEU A 247 1.50 5.87 2.70
CA LEU A 247 0.09 5.60 2.99
C LEU A 247 -0.66 6.88 3.34
N GLY A 248 -0.03 7.81 4.04
CA GLY A 248 -0.60 9.13 4.33
C GLY A 248 -0.94 9.95 3.09
N ASP A 249 -0.26 9.71 1.97
CA ASP A 249 -0.49 10.39 0.68
C ASP A 249 -1.65 9.80 -0.15
N PHE A 250 -2.31 8.73 0.32
CA PHE A 250 -3.41 8.10 -0.42
C PHE A 250 -4.60 9.05 -0.53
N PRO A 251 -5.16 9.24 -1.73
CA PRO A 251 -6.27 10.17 -1.97
C PRO A 251 -7.58 9.63 -1.38
N ILE A 252 -8.27 10.48 -0.65
CA ILE A 252 -9.58 10.21 -0.05
C ILE A 252 -10.50 11.37 -0.44
N PRO A 253 -11.54 11.18 -1.25
CA PRO A 253 -12.48 12.22 -1.61
C PRO A 253 -13.21 12.81 -0.39
N ASP A 254 -13.42 14.11 -0.39
CA ASP A 254 -14.34 14.76 0.53
C ASP A 254 -15.75 14.60 -0.02
N THR A 255 -16.60 13.87 0.70
CA THR A 255 -17.92 13.43 0.24
C THR A 255 -18.96 13.59 1.34
N THR A 256 -20.23 13.58 0.97
CA THR A 256 -21.35 13.63 1.93
C THR A 256 -21.41 12.32 2.76
N ASP A 257 -21.99 12.42 3.97
CA ASP A 257 -22.23 11.26 4.83
C ASP A 257 -23.04 10.17 4.11
N THR A 258 -23.98 10.54 3.25
CA THR A 258 -24.78 9.59 2.45
C THR A 258 -23.90 8.82 1.47
N GLN A 259 -23.00 9.48 0.76
CA GLN A 259 -22.08 8.80 -0.17
C GLN A 259 -21.08 7.89 0.56
N GLN A 260 -20.59 8.32 1.73
CA GLN A 260 -19.75 7.47 2.58
C GLN A 260 -20.49 6.21 3.00
N GLU A 261 -21.75 6.36 3.42
CA GLU A 261 -22.58 5.25 3.89
C GLU A 261 -22.91 4.26 2.76
N GLU A 262 -23.14 4.72 1.52
CA GLU A 262 -23.37 3.84 0.37
C GLU A 262 -22.18 2.89 0.13
N VAL A 263 -20.95 3.40 0.15
CA VAL A 263 -19.75 2.57 0.04
C VAL A 263 -19.61 1.65 1.25
N ALA A 264 -19.80 2.20 2.46
CA ALA A 264 -19.65 1.47 3.72
C ALA A 264 -20.57 0.26 3.80
N GLN A 265 -21.83 0.39 3.39
CA GLN A 265 -22.79 -0.70 3.38
C GLN A 265 -22.37 -1.87 2.48
N LEU A 266 -21.83 -1.60 1.28
CA LEU A 266 -21.31 -2.64 0.40
C LEU A 266 -20.06 -3.30 0.99
N VAL A 267 -19.18 -2.51 1.61
CA VAL A 267 -17.98 -3.04 2.28
C VAL A 267 -18.36 -3.94 3.45
N VAL A 268 -19.33 -3.55 4.26
CA VAL A 268 -19.83 -4.38 5.37
C VAL A 268 -20.44 -5.68 4.85
N GLN A 269 -21.27 -5.63 3.78
CA GLN A 269 -21.82 -6.84 3.15
C GLN A 269 -20.72 -7.77 2.65
N LEU A 270 -19.66 -7.22 2.03
CA LEU A 270 -18.52 -8.02 1.56
C LEU A 270 -17.76 -8.67 2.72
N ILE A 271 -17.53 -7.92 3.82
CA ILE A 271 -16.88 -8.46 5.01
C ILE A 271 -17.71 -9.60 5.62
N GLU A 272 -19.03 -9.43 5.72
CA GLU A 272 -19.92 -10.49 6.25
C GLU A 272 -19.89 -11.74 5.36
N GLU A 273 -19.91 -11.59 4.03
CA GLU A 273 -19.78 -12.72 3.11
C GLU A 273 -18.44 -13.45 3.28
N LEU A 274 -17.33 -12.69 3.44
CA LEU A 274 -16.00 -13.27 3.63
C LEU A 274 -15.77 -13.96 4.99
N LYS A 275 -16.70 -13.80 5.97
CA LYS A 275 -16.69 -14.53 7.25
C LYS A 275 -17.25 -15.95 7.14
N ASN A 276 -18.03 -16.25 6.09
CA ASN A 276 -18.55 -17.59 5.87
C ASN A 276 -17.40 -18.59 5.67
N ASP A 277 -17.58 -19.84 6.11
CA ASP A 277 -16.59 -20.91 5.90
C ASP A 277 -16.33 -21.18 4.40
N SER A 278 -17.34 -20.94 3.57
CA SER A 278 -17.29 -21.06 2.11
C SER A 278 -17.98 -19.86 1.47
N PRO A 279 -17.28 -18.72 1.32
CA PRO A 279 -17.86 -17.52 0.71
C PRO A 279 -18.32 -17.79 -0.73
N ASP A 280 -19.47 -17.23 -1.10
CA ASP A 280 -19.95 -17.30 -2.48
C ASP A 280 -19.10 -16.38 -3.37
N THR A 281 -18.34 -16.99 -4.30
CA THR A 281 -17.42 -16.29 -5.18
C THR A 281 -18.09 -15.29 -6.10
N ASP A 282 -19.33 -15.57 -6.53
CA ASP A 282 -20.08 -14.66 -7.41
C ASP A 282 -20.59 -13.46 -6.63
N ILE A 283 -21.09 -13.66 -5.40
CA ILE A 283 -21.49 -12.55 -4.51
C ILE A 283 -20.28 -11.66 -4.20
N VAL A 284 -19.16 -12.27 -3.79
CA VAL A 284 -17.90 -11.54 -3.52
C VAL A 284 -17.45 -10.74 -4.74
N HIS A 285 -17.50 -11.35 -5.93
CA HIS A 285 -17.15 -10.66 -7.19
C HIS A 285 -18.08 -9.48 -7.47
N GLN A 286 -19.39 -9.67 -7.37
CA GLN A 286 -20.38 -8.60 -7.64
C GLN A 286 -20.27 -7.45 -6.65
N LEU A 287 -20.03 -7.73 -5.35
CA LEU A 287 -19.82 -6.69 -4.35
C LEU A 287 -18.55 -5.89 -4.65
N ASN A 288 -17.45 -6.54 -5.04
CA ASN A 288 -16.23 -5.86 -5.44
C ASN A 288 -16.44 -4.93 -6.63
N LEU A 289 -17.15 -5.37 -7.67
CA LEU A 289 -17.47 -4.54 -8.84
C LEU A 289 -18.29 -3.31 -8.44
N LYS A 290 -19.31 -3.48 -7.58
CA LYS A 290 -20.14 -2.36 -7.12
C LYS A 290 -19.33 -1.36 -6.28
N ILE A 291 -18.45 -1.82 -5.40
CA ILE A 291 -17.55 -0.96 -4.60
C ILE A 291 -16.62 -0.19 -5.55
N ASP A 292 -16.00 -0.87 -6.52
CA ASP A 292 -15.13 -0.22 -7.50
C ASP A 292 -15.85 0.85 -8.30
N ASP A 293 -17.09 0.58 -8.76
CA ASP A 293 -17.91 1.55 -9.52
C ASP A 293 -18.26 2.77 -8.67
N LEU A 294 -18.72 2.59 -7.43
CA LEU A 294 -19.00 3.71 -6.54
C LEU A 294 -17.73 4.52 -6.23
N VAL A 295 -16.61 3.85 -5.95
CA VAL A 295 -15.33 4.55 -5.71
C VAL A 295 -14.93 5.36 -6.95
N MET A 296 -15.03 4.82 -8.16
CA MET A 296 -14.74 5.56 -9.38
C MET A 296 -15.65 6.77 -9.57
N ASP A 297 -16.95 6.68 -9.18
CA ASP A 297 -17.88 7.81 -9.19
C ASP A 297 -17.47 8.91 -8.20
N LEU A 298 -17.00 8.56 -7.00
CA LEU A 298 -16.53 9.52 -6.02
C LEU A 298 -15.28 10.30 -6.46
N PHE A 299 -14.51 9.74 -7.37
CA PHE A 299 -13.39 10.42 -8.03
C PHE A 299 -13.77 11.11 -9.35
N ASP A 300 -15.07 11.26 -9.63
CA ASP A 300 -15.62 11.90 -10.85
C ASP A 300 -15.10 11.28 -12.16
N LEU A 301 -14.87 9.96 -12.20
CA LEU A 301 -14.45 9.29 -13.42
C LEU A 301 -15.60 9.17 -14.42
N LYS A 302 -15.30 9.53 -15.68
CA LYS A 302 -16.20 9.28 -16.82
C LYS A 302 -16.20 7.80 -17.20
N GLU A 303 -17.21 7.35 -17.95
CA GLU A 303 -17.34 5.93 -18.29
C GLU A 303 -16.13 5.40 -19.10
N GLU A 304 -15.55 6.22 -19.99
CA GLU A 304 -14.34 5.84 -20.72
C GLU A 304 -13.13 5.64 -19.77
N GLU A 305 -13.01 6.49 -18.75
CA GLU A 305 -11.95 6.38 -17.72
C GLU A 305 -12.18 5.14 -16.84
N LYS A 306 -13.44 4.85 -16.46
CA LYS A 306 -13.79 3.63 -15.71
C LYS A 306 -13.43 2.37 -16.49
N GLN A 307 -13.62 2.33 -17.82
CA GLN A 307 -13.20 1.20 -18.63
C GLN A 307 -11.69 0.97 -18.60
N ILE A 308 -10.88 2.04 -18.59
CA ILE A 308 -9.41 1.91 -18.43
C ILE A 308 -9.08 1.24 -17.09
N VAL A 309 -9.73 1.67 -15.99
CA VAL A 309 -9.52 1.10 -14.65
C VAL A 309 -9.99 -0.37 -14.60
N ARG A 310 -11.15 -0.70 -15.16
CA ARG A 310 -11.68 -2.07 -15.19
C ARG A 310 -10.79 -3.02 -16.00
N ASN A 311 -10.13 -2.53 -17.05
CA ASN A 311 -9.22 -3.31 -17.91
C ASN A 311 -7.75 -3.26 -17.42
N PHE A 312 -7.48 -2.61 -16.30
CA PHE A 312 -6.13 -2.54 -15.75
C PHE A 312 -5.66 -3.90 -15.25
N GLU A 313 -4.49 -4.32 -15.74
CA GLU A 313 -3.77 -5.53 -15.31
C GLU A 313 -2.34 -5.17 -14.91
N VAL A 314 -1.73 -5.98 -14.02
CA VAL A 314 -0.39 -5.76 -13.44
C VAL A 314 0.68 -6.54 -14.18
#